data_135a1ce9fd5b375bd7f39d6ad0369253
#
_entry.id   135a1ce9fd5b375bd7f39d6ad0369253
#
_cell.length_a   1.000
_cell.length_b   1.000
_cell.length_c   1.000
_cell.angle_alpha   90.00
_cell.angle_beta   90.00
_cell.angle_gamma   90.00
#
_symmetry.space_group_name_H-M   'P 1'
#
loop_
_entity.id
_entity.type
_entity.pdbx_description
1 polymer ?
#
loop_
_entity_poly.entity_id
_entity_poly.type
_entity_poly.pdbx_seq_one_letter_code
_entity_poly.pdbx_strand_id
1 'polypeptide(L)'
;MEKTFNELKDKNQPERWTRVIALEKFGKSAIDYLHKALDDDDKWVRYMAADALGNIGDVRSIERLIPLLNDQDQDVRFATAYALGNIGHPSAEDALTKTCTRDNCFVKVAAEEALAKVSEAQKHTVIPGKEAAPRASTK
;
A
#
# COMPACT_ATOMS: atom_id res chain seq x y z
N MET A 1 14.11 13.95 10.05
CA MET A 1 12.78 13.56 9.52
C MET A 1 11.94 14.76 9.16
N GLU A 2 11.69 15.66 10.08
CA GLU A 2 10.91 16.88 9.81
C GLU A 2 11.54 17.76 8.73
N LYS A 3 12.87 17.96 8.79
CA LYS A 3 13.59 18.68 7.76
C LYS A 3 13.37 18.06 6.37
N THR A 4 13.50 16.75 6.27
CA THR A 4 13.29 16.01 5.02
C THR A 4 11.88 16.21 4.50
N PHE A 5 10.89 16.20 5.39
CA PHE A 5 9.50 16.43 5.00
C PHE A 5 9.28 17.87 4.54
N ASN A 6 9.89 18.84 5.19
CA ASN A 6 9.79 20.24 4.78
C ASN A 6 10.41 20.46 3.40
N GLU A 7 11.54 19.81 3.11
CA GLU A 7 12.15 19.82 1.78
C GLU A 7 11.25 19.18 0.74
N LEU A 8 10.54 18.11 1.11
CA LEU A 8 9.56 17.47 0.23
C LEU A 8 8.44 18.44 -0.15
N LYS A 9 8.00 19.29 0.76
CA LYS A 9 6.92 20.24 0.52
C LYS A 9 7.35 21.44 -0.33
N ASP A 10 8.64 21.71 -0.42
CA ASP A 10 9.14 22.83 -1.21
C ASP A 10 9.03 22.50 -2.71
N LYS A 11 8.01 23.07 -3.34
CA LYS A 11 7.72 22.84 -4.77
C LYS A 11 8.82 23.31 -5.72
N ASN A 12 9.77 24.09 -5.24
CA ASN A 12 10.90 24.56 -6.03
C ASN A 12 12.07 23.56 -6.04
N GLN A 13 12.01 22.54 -5.21
CA GLN A 13 13.06 21.52 -5.18
C GLN A 13 12.86 20.51 -6.30
N PRO A 14 13.92 20.19 -7.06
CA PRO A 14 13.84 19.14 -8.06
C PRO A 14 13.75 17.78 -7.40
N GLU A 15 13.16 16.84 -8.13
CA GLU A 15 13.11 15.42 -7.71
C GLU A 15 12.64 15.23 -6.27
N ARG A 16 11.56 15.93 -5.89
CA ARG A 16 11.00 15.86 -4.52
C ARG A 16 10.69 14.44 -4.09
N TRP A 17 10.34 13.56 -5.02
CA TRP A 17 10.08 12.16 -4.74
C TRP A 17 11.26 11.45 -4.06
N THR A 18 12.49 11.91 -4.28
CA THR A 18 13.66 11.33 -3.60
C THR A 18 13.63 11.53 -2.07
N ARG A 19 12.94 12.59 -1.62
CA ARG A 19 12.77 12.83 -0.18
C ARG A 19 11.88 11.80 0.47
N VAL A 20 10.96 11.21 -0.30
CA VAL A 20 10.10 10.11 0.17
C VAL A 20 10.96 8.88 0.50
N ILE A 21 11.94 8.57 -0.33
CA ILE A 21 12.88 7.47 -0.08
C ILE A 21 13.64 7.70 1.23
N ALA A 22 14.05 8.95 1.47
CA ALA A 22 14.73 9.28 2.72
C ALA A 22 13.80 9.13 3.93
N LEU A 23 12.52 9.49 3.79
CA LEU A 23 11.53 9.30 4.85
C LEU A 23 11.27 7.82 5.14
N GLU A 24 11.21 6.98 4.12
CA GLU A 24 10.99 5.55 4.28
C GLU A 24 11.99 4.90 5.24
N LYS A 25 13.23 5.37 5.24
CA LYS A 25 14.29 4.83 6.10
C LYS A 25 13.97 4.97 7.60
N PHE A 26 13.08 5.88 7.97
CA PHE A 26 12.64 6.02 9.36
C PHE A 26 11.54 5.03 9.74
N GLY A 27 11.08 4.22 8.80
CA GLY A 27 10.07 3.19 9.06
C GLY A 27 8.77 3.76 9.62
N LYS A 28 8.23 3.09 10.62
CA LYS A 28 6.94 3.47 11.22
C LYS A 28 6.90 4.91 11.75
N SER A 29 8.05 5.46 12.14
CA SER A 29 8.12 6.84 12.62
C SER A 29 7.78 7.87 11.55
N ALA A 30 7.92 7.53 10.28
CA ALA A 30 7.64 8.41 9.16
C ALA A 30 6.21 8.29 8.61
N ILE A 31 5.40 7.38 9.13
CA ILE A 31 4.07 7.10 8.56
C ILE A 31 3.21 8.36 8.41
N ASP A 32 3.17 9.22 9.43
CA ASP A 32 2.35 10.42 9.37
C ASP A 32 2.81 11.38 8.27
N TYR A 33 4.11 11.51 8.06
CA TYR A 33 4.65 12.31 6.96
C TYR A 33 4.34 11.69 5.60
N LEU A 34 4.44 10.37 5.49
CA LEU A 34 4.14 9.65 4.26
C LEU A 34 2.65 9.74 3.93
N HIS A 35 1.77 9.67 4.93
CA HIS A 35 0.32 9.89 4.71
C HIS A 35 0.05 11.27 4.11
N LYS A 36 0.74 12.30 4.58
CA LYS A 36 0.60 13.66 4.01
C LYS A 36 1.11 13.71 2.57
N ALA A 37 2.17 12.97 2.26
CA ALA A 37 2.72 12.92 0.90
C ALA A 37 1.79 12.23 -0.10
N LEU A 38 0.84 11.41 0.35
CA LEU A 38 -0.17 10.80 -0.52
C LEU A 38 -1.10 11.85 -1.17
N ASP A 39 -1.18 13.04 -0.62
CA ASP A 39 -2.04 14.11 -1.14
C ASP A 39 -1.24 15.15 -1.96
N ASP A 40 0.01 14.89 -2.26
CA ASP A 40 0.85 15.82 -2.98
C ASP A 40 0.40 16.01 -4.44
N ASP A 41 0.60 17.21 -4.98
CA ASP A 41 0.24 17.50 -6.37
C ASP A 41 1.07 16.72 -7.38
N ASP A 42 2.31 16.37 -7.03
CA ASP A 42 3.21 15.64 -7.89
C ASP A 42 2.90 14.14 -7.82
N LYS A 43 2.57 13.55 -8.98
CA LYS A 43 2.26 12.12 -9.06
C LYS A 43 3.41 11.22 -8.58
N TRP A 44 4.65 11.62 -8.81
CA TRP A 44 5.80 10.82 -8.38
C TRP A 44 5.97 10.83 -6.87
N VAL A 45 5.60 11.94 -6.21
CA VAL A 45 5.57 12.00 -4.74
C VAL A 45 4.48 11.06 -4.22
N ARG A 46 3.27 11.09 -4.80
CA ARG A 46 2.19 10.18 -4.43
C ARG A 46 2.56 8.71 -4.66
N TYR A 47 3.15 8.42 -5.83
CA TYR A 47 3.63 7.09 -6.19
C TYR A 47 4.62 6.56 -5.15
N MET A 48 5.66 7.33 -4.88
CA MET A 48 6.70 6.92 -3.94
C MET A 48 6.19 6.80 -2.51
N ALA A 49 5.24 7.67 -2.12
CA ALA A 49 4.63 7.57 -0.80
C ALA A 49 3.82 6.28 -0.64
N ALA A 50 3.05 5.90 -1.65
CA ALA A 50 2.32 4.63 -1.63
C ALA A 50 3.29 3.44 -1.56
N ASP A 51 4.34 3.46 -2.37
CA ASP A 51 5.36 2.42 -2.38
C ASP A 51 6.04 2.29 -1.00
N ALA A 52 6.46 3.41 -0.43
CA ALA A 52 7.10 3.44 0.89
C ALA A 52 6.19 2.87 1.98
N LEU A 53 4.92 3.25 1.97
CA LEU A 53 3.95 2.73 2.95
C LEU A 53 3.73 1.23 2.79
N GLY A 54 3.72 0.73 1.56
CA GLY A 54 3.67 -0.72 1.30
C GLY A 54 4.89 -1.45 1.84
N ASN A 55 6.07 -0.85 1.68
CA ASN A 55 7.33 -1.43 2.17
C ASN A 55 7.39 -1.43 3.70
N ILE A 56 6.87 -0.39 4.34
CA ILE A 56 6.78 -0.34 5.81
C ILE A 56 5.78 -1.39 6.33
N GLY A 57 4.70 -1.62 5.58
CA GLY A 57 3.76 -2.70 5.85
C GLY A 57 2.86 -2.51 7.06
N ASP A 58 2.65 -1.29 7.51
CA ASP A 58 1.81 -1.01 8.67
C ASP A 58 0.34 -0.88 8.28
N VAL A 59 -0.52 -1.63 8.97
CA VAL A 59 -1.97 -1.67 8.68
C VAL A 59 -2.65 -0.31 8.82
N ARG A 60 -2.07 0.62 9.59
CA ARG A 60 -2.61 1.98 9.74
C ARG A 60 -2.67 2.74 8.42
N SER A 61 -1.90 2.32 7.41
CA SER A 61 -1.84 3.00 6.12
C SER A 61 -2.96 2.57 5.17
N ILE A 62 -3.66 1.48 5.44
CA ILE A 62 -4.67 0.94 4.53
C ILE A 62 -5.76 1.95 4.22
N GLU A 63 -6.34 2.57 5.24
CA GLU A 63 -7.41 3.57 5.06
C GLU A 63 -6.97 4.76 4.23
N ARG A 64 -5.69 5.13 4.33
CA ARG A 64 -5.14 6.24 3.57
C ARG A 64 -4.78 5.85 2.15
N LEU A 65 -4.45 4.58 1.92
CA LEU A 65 -4.09 4.08 0.59
C LEU A 65 -5.31 3.77 -0.27
N ILE A 66 -6.38 3.25 0.30
CA ILE A 66 -7.56 2.84 -0.48
C ILE A 66 -8.06 3.94 -1.44
N PRO A 67 -8.20 5.22 -1.01
CA PRO A 67 -8.64 6.27 -1.94
C PRO A 67 -7.73 6.46 -3.16
N LEU A 68 -6.45 6.12 -3.04
CA LEU A 68 -5.50 6.25 -4.16
C LEU A 68 -5.68 5.19 -5.23
N LEU A 69 -6.49 4.16 -5.00
CA LEU A 69 -6.93 3.26 -6.07
C LEU A 69 -7.79 3.97 -7.10
N ASN A 70 -8.26 5.18 -6.79
CA ASN A 70 -9.01 6.04 -7.71
C ASN A 70 -8.20 7.25 -8.18
N ASP A 71 -6.89 7.26 -7.94
CA ASP A 71 -6.03 8.37 -8.39
C ASP A 71 -6.14 8.56 -9.89
N GLN A 72 -6.07 9.81 -10.35
CA GLN A 72 -6.14 10.12 -11.78
C GLN A 72 -5.00 9.51 -12.59
N ASP A 73 -3.86 9.24 -11.96
CA ASP A 73 -2.69 8.68 -12.62
C ASP A 73 -2.62 7.15 -12.43
N GLN A 74 -2.47 6.42 -13.54
CA GLN A 74 -2.44 4.96 -13.49
C GLN A 74 -1.24 4.40 -12.75
N ASP A 75 -0.10 5.09 -12.77
CA ASP A 75 1.08 4.62 -12.06
C ASP A 75 0.88 4.69 -10.55
N VAL A 76 0.19 5.74 -10.08
CA VAL A 76 -0.17 5.86 -8.66
C VAL A 76 -1.15 4.75 -8.26
N ARG A 77 -2.15 4.46 -9.11
CA ARG A 77 -3.10 3.37 -8.85
C ARG A 77 -2.37 2.02 -8.77
N PHE A 78 -1.43 1.78 -9.69
CA PHE A 78 -0.61 0.56 -9.70
C PHE A 78 0.19 0.43 -8.40
N ALA A 79 0.94 1.47 -8.02
CA ALA A 79 1.73 1.46 -6.79
C ALA A 79 0.87 1.25 -5.56
N THR A 80 -0.33 1.83 -5.54
CA THR A 80 -1.26 1.70 -4.43
C THR A 80 -1.77 0.26 -4.28
N ALA A 81 -2.18 -0.37 -5.39
CA ALA A 81 -2.60 -1.77 -5.37
C ALA A 81 -1.47 -2.68 -4.89
N TYR A 82 -0.27 -2.45 -5.39
CA TYR A 82 0.91 -3.19 -4.98
C TYR A 82 1.20 -3.02 -3.48
N ALA A 83 1.13 -1.78 -2.99
CA ALA A 83 1.34 -1.47 -1.57
C ALA A 83 0.32 -2.17 -0.67
N LEU A 84 -0.95 -2.15 -1.06
CA LEU A 84 -2.00 -2.83 -0.30
C LEU A 84 -1.78 -4.35 -0.24
N GLY A 85 -1.28 -4.93 -1.33
CA GLY A 85 -0.90 -6.34 -1.36
C GLY A 85 0.26 -6.65 -0.40
N ASN A 86 1.26 -5.76 -0.35
CA ASN A 86 2.40 -5.93 0.54
C ASN A 86 2.01 -5.83 2.01
N ILE A 87 1.05 -4.97 2.36
CA ILE A 87 0.51 -4.90 3.72
C ILE A 87 -0.28 -6.18 4.04
N GLY A 88 -1.00 -6.71 3.06
CA GLY A 88 -1.62 -8.03 3.14
C GLY A 88 -2.79 -8.16 4.10
N HIS A 89 -3.49 -7.08 4.42
CA HIS A 89 -4.59 -7.12 5.37
C HIS A 89 -5.95 -7.26 4.67
N PRO A 90 -6.86 -8.10 5.20
CA PRO A 90 -8.16 -8.36 4.57
C PRO A 90 -9.03 -7.12 4.31
N SER A 91 -8.86 -6.05 5.08
CA SER A 91 -9.66 -4.84 4.90
C SER A 91 -9.48 -4.17 3.53
N ALA A 92 -8.43 -4.52 2.78
CA ALA A 92 -8.19 -4.01 1.44
C ALA A 92 -8.89 -4.83 0.35
N GLU A 93 -9.44 -5.99 0.69
CA GLU A 93 -9.94 -6.97 -0.28
C GLU A 93 -11.04 -6.41 -1.18
N ASP A 94 -12.06 -5.77 -0.60
CA ASP A 94 -13.17 -5.21 -1.39
C ASP A 94 -12.70 -4.14 -2.38
N ALA A 95 -11.84 -3.24 -1.93
CA ALA A 95 -11.33 -2.16 -2.77
C ALA A 95 -10.48 -2.71 -3.92
N LEU A 96 -9.65 -3.72 -3.65
CA LEU A 96 -8.83 -4.37 -4.66
C LEU A 96 -9.69 -5.12 -5.67
N THR A 97 -10.74 -5.81 -5.22
CA THR A 97 -11.68 -6.51 -6.09
C THR A 97 -12.36 -5.54 -7.07
N LYS A 98 -12.80 -4.40 -6.57
CA LYS A 98 -13.39 -3.36 -7.42
C LYS A 98 -12.39 -2.85 -8.47
N THR A 99 -11.12 -2.70 -8.08
CA THR A 99 -10.08 -2.27 -9.00
C THR A 99 -9.87 -3.30 -10.12
N CYS A 100 -9.91 -4.59 -9.82
CA CYS A 100 -9.79 -5.65 -10.83
C CYS A 100 -10.89 -5.59 -11.90
N THR A 101 -12.09 -5.16 -11.54
CA THR A 101 -13.21 -5.11 -12.47
C THR A 101 -13.33 -3.79 -13.22
N ARG A 102 -12.72 -2.74 -12.73
CA ARG A 102 -12.94 -1.38 -13.19
C ARG A 102 -11.76 -0.76 -13.93
N ASP A 103 -10.55 -1.16 -13.59
CA ASP A 103 -9.34 -0.52 -14.10
C ASP A 103 -8.79 -1.19 -15.37
N ASN A 104 -7.78 -0.56 -15.96
CA ASN A 104 -7.11 -1.08 -17.15
C ASN A 104 -6.24 -2.30 -16.80
N CYS A 105 -5.75 -2.99 -17.84
CA CYS A 105 -4.97 -4.22 -17.67
C CYS A 105 -3.74 -4.05 -16.78
N PHE A 106 -3.10 -2.90 -16.85
CA PHE A 106 -1.88 -2.61 -16.09
C PHE A 106 -2.15 -2.62 -14.58
N VAL A 107 -3.14 -1.84 -14.15
CA VAL A 107 -3.53 -1.75 -12.74
C VAL A 107 -4.22 -3.02 -12.27
N LYS A 108 -5.01 -3.64 -13.16
CA LYS A 108 -5.71 -4.89 -12.86
C LYS A 108 -4.75 -5.99 -12.43
N VAL A 109 -3.63 -6.16 -13.14
CA VAL A 109 -2.62 -7.18 -12.79
C VAL A 109 -2.09 -6.94 -11.37
N ALA A 110 -1.77 -5.69 -11.03
CA ALA A 110 -1.30 -5.37 -9.69
C ALA A 110 -2.35 -5.68 -8.62
N ALA A 111 -3.62 -5.38 -8.91
CA ALA A 111 -4.72 -5.65 -7.98
C ALA A 111 -4.95 -7.16 -7.80
N GLU A 112 -4.84 -7.94 -8.86
CA GLU A 112 -4.95 -9.40 -8.79
C GLU A 112 -3.81 -10.00 -7.96
N GLU A 113 -2.58 -9.55 -8.17
CA GLU A 113 -1.45 -9.98 -7.35
C GLU A 113 -1.62 -9.57 -5.88
N ALA A 114 -2.12 -8.37 -5.65
CA ALA A 114 -2.37 -7.87 -4.29
C ALA A 114 -3.42 -8.75 -3.58
N LEU A 115 -4.49 -9.12 -4.28
CA LEU A 115 -5.51 -10.03 -3.73
C LEU A 115 -4.93 -11.39 -3.39
N ALA A 116 -4.04 -11.91 -4.23
CA ALA A 116 -3.37 -13.18 -3.94
C ALA A 116 -2.52 -13.08 -2.67
N LYS A 117 -1.79 -11.97 -2.49
CA LYS A 117 -0.99 -11.74 -1.28
C LYS A 117 -1.86 -11.60 -0.04
N VAL A 118 -2.98 -10.90 -0.13
CA VAL A 118 -3.93 -10.76 0.99
C VAL A 118 -4.47 -12.13 1.40
N SER A 119 -4.86 -12.95 0.43
CA SER A 119 -5.35 -14.31 0.67
C SER A 119 -4.28 -15.18 1.33
N GLU A 120 -3.04 -15.09 0.86
CA GLU A 120 -1.93 -15.85 1.40
C GLU A 120 -1.62 -15.45 2.85
N ALA A 121 -1.64 -14.16 3.13
CA ALA A 121 -1.41 -13.65 4.49
C ALA A 121 -2.48 -14.16 5.47
N GLN A 122 -3.73 -14.27 5.02
CA GLN A 122 -4.80 -14.83 5.85
C GLN A 122 -4.54 -16.29 6.21
N LYS A 123 -4.02 -17.07 5.28
CA LYS A 123 -3.68 -18.49 5.55
C LYS A 123 -2.62 -18.60 6.63
N HIS A 124 -1.65 -17.70 6.66
CA HIS A 124 -0.57 -17.72 7.65
C HIS A 124 -1.01 -17.26 9.04
N THR A 125 -2.17 -16.62 9.17
CA THR A 125 -2.70 -16.20 10.46
C THR A 125 -3.54 -17.27 11.16
N VAL A 126 -3.81 -18.38 10.48
CA VAL A 126 -4.61 -19.49 11.06
C VAL A 126 -3.78 -20.20 12.14
N ILE A 127 -4.38 -20.40 13.29
CA ILE A 127 -3.74 -21.13 14.40
C ILE A 127 -3.63 -22.60 14.01
N PRO A 128 -2.42 -23.19 13.99
CA PRO A 128 -2.22 -24.58 13.53
C PRO A 128 -3.10 -25.62 14.24
N GLY A 129 -3.22 -25.55 15.54
CA GLY A 129 -4.05 -26.48 16.30
C GLY A 129 -5.54 -26.38 15.93
N LYS A 130 -6.03 -25.19 15.73
CA LYS A 130 -7.41 -24.96 15.34
C LYS A 130 -7.69 -25.48 13.94
N GLU A 131 -6.74 -25.33 13.05
CA GLU A 131 -6.85 -25.83 11.69
C GLU A 131 -6.83 -27.36 11.64
N ALA A 132 -5.95 -27.97 12.40
CA ALA A 132 -5.78 -29.40 12.41
C ALA A 132 -6.99 -30.13 13.02
N ALA A 133 -7.58 -29.60 14.06
CA ALA A 133 -8.70 -30.23 14.78
C ALA A 133 -9.88 -30.59 13.88
N PRO A 134 -10.40 -29.70 13.05
CA PRO A 134 -11.51 -30.04 12.15
C PRO A 134 -11.16 -31.17 11.20
N ARG A 135 -9.95 -31.19 10.67
CA ARG A 135 -9.53 -32.24 9.76
C ARG A 135 -9.43 -33.59 10.45
N ALA A 136 -8.94 -33.59 11.66
CA ALA A 136 -8.86 -34.82 12.45
C ALA A 136 -10.24 -35.41 12.70
N SER A 137 -11.23 -34.56 12.89
CA SER A 137 -12.60 -35.00 13.19
C SER A 137 -13.34 -35.55 11.98
N THR A 138 -12.85 -35.34 10.78
CA THR A 138 -13.53 -35.81 9.57
C THR A 138 -13.23 -37.26 9.22
N LYS A 139 -12.39 -37.90 9.95
CA LYS A 139 -12.04 -39.30 9.73
C LYS A 139 -13.15 -40.33 10.04
#